data_fc3104e1bfb7fc591f6f24cec3331c36
#
_entry.id   fc3104e1bfb7fc591f6f24cec3331c36
#
_cell.length_a   1.000
_cell.length_b   1.000
_cell.length_c   1.000
_cell.angle_alpha   90.00
_cell.angle_beta   90.00
_cell.angle_gamma   90.00
#
_symmetry.space_group_name_H-M   'P 1'
#
loop_
_entity.id
_entity.type
_entity.pdbx_description
1 polymer ?
#
loop_
_entity_poly.entity_id
_entity_poly.type
_entity_poly.pdbx_seq_one_letter_code
_entity_poly.pdbx_strand_id
1 'polypeptide(L)'
;MLAIPLLLVVLLMNTGDASAQQAAEPQIRVLLIEDAPSVTFKTVGSRELVNEYTGAVIASPRSGEVFTVSWQRSQLQVARGSDVLGSFRGPLVLQETSGTLCLLGAGDTGSERAIREGIAVVGASGQVSVLPCDARQLVVANSRGTSTVNVASPGDSVFSLEQSNTFKRYRGELRLIADSAGLLAINTLPIEQYLYSVVPSEALIGWPEETYKAQAVAARSYVLFSRKPNSLYDVCQTHMTQVYHGYDQERAVTTRAVKASRGEVLVYEGKPIAAYFHSSSGGYTENIEDVWTYPVAYIRSVPDPYDANGQHYNWQVSYSADQLREQLASRNYLFSTVANVEVMAKTASGHRVKRLLVEGKGTRGEPQMMVIENADRVRVALGLKSSFFTMLKETGPAGQLQRVTFNGNGWGHGLGMSQWGAYGMAHQGHGYRDILHYYYRGVTLEANYGL
;
A
#
# COMPACT_ATOMS: atom_id res chain seq x y z
N MET A 1 -46.20 -19.36 43.54
CA MET A 1 -44.77 -19.26 43.05
C MET A 1 -44.75 -18.29 41.87
N LEU A 2 -44.43 -17.04 42.18
CA LEU A 2 -44.28 -15.99 41.16
C LEU A 2 -42.95 -16.17 40.45
N ALA A 3 -43.00 -16.39 39.17
CA ALA A 3 -41.80 -16.40 38.32
C ALA A 3 -41.36 -14.94 38.10
N ILE A 4 -40.24 -14.57 38.69
CA ILE A 4 -39.58 -13.27 38.44
C ILE A 4 -38.95 -13.36 37.06
N PRO A 5 -39.29 -12.47 36.12
CA PRO A 5 -38.60 -12.42 34.83
C PRO A 5 -37.16 -11.96 35.06
N LEU A 6 -36.21 -12.74 34.59
CA LEU A 6 -34.79 -12.39 34.59
C LEU A 6 -34.58 -11.17 33.67
N LEU A 7 -34.45 -9.99 34.28
CA LEU A 7 -34.15 -8.76 33.57
C LEU A 7 -32.65 -8.74 33.32
N LEU A 8 -32.21 -8.93 32.08
CA LEU A 8 -30.81 -8.74 31.68
C LEU A 8 -30.53 -7.23 31.63
N VAL A 9 -29.89 -6.72 32.68
CA VAL A 9 -29.45 -5.32 32.71
C VAL A 9 -28.04 -5.25 32.13
N VAL A 10 -27.89 -4.69 30.94
CA VAL A 10 -26.58 -4.32 30.39
C VAL A 10 -26.24 -2.94 30.93
N LEU A 11 -25.36 -2.89 31.92
CA LEU A 11 -24.76 -1.63 32.39
C LEU A 11 -23.52 -1.31 31.56
N LEU A 12 -23.60 -0.23 30.82
CA LEU A 12 -22.40 0.40 30.24
C LEU A 12 -21.69 1.13 31.39
N MET A 13 -20.69 0.52 31.98
CA MET A 13 -19.82 1.22 32.91
C MET A 13 -18.67 1.88 32.11
N ASN A 14 -18.63 3.18 32.15
CA ASN A 14 -17.47 3.95 31.79
C ASN A 14 -16.46 3.79 32.95
N THR A 15 -15.61 2.76 32.91
CA THR A 15 -14.52 2.61 33.86
C THR A 15 -13.42 3.57 33.43
N GLY A 16 -13.47 4.77 34.00
CA GLY A 16 -12.36 5.71 33.94
C GLY A 16 -11.19 5.21 34.75
N ASP A 17 -10.56 4.12 34.32
CA ASP A 17 -9.22 3.78 34.74
C ASP A 17 -8.25 4.43 33.78
N ALA A 18 -7.35 5.22 34.34
CA ALA A 18 -6.18 5.78 33.67
C ALA A 18 -5.19 4.64 33.27
N SER A 19 -5.65 3.72 32.43
CA SER A 19 -4.76 2.93 31.61
C SER A 19 -4.18 3.89 30.57
N ALA A 20 -2.85 3.95 30.44
CA ALA A 20 -2.15 4.70 29.43
C ALA A 20 -2.93 4.55 28.12
N GLN A 21 -3.44 5.67 27.60
CA GLN A 21 -4.24 5.73 26.38
C GLN A 21 -3.37 5.11 25.30
N GLN A 22 -3.67 3.86 24.96
CA GLN A 22 -2.94 3.16 23.91
C GLN A 22 -3.12 3.99 22.65
N ALA A 23 -2.04 4.57 22.15
CA ALA A 23 -2.12 5.45 21.00
C ALA A 23 -2.81 4.69 19.86
N ALA A 24 -3.81 5.30 19.25
CA ALA A 24 -4.56 4.66 18.17
C ALA A 24 -3.60 4.34 17.01
N GLU A 25 -3.70 3.12 16.49
CA GLU A 25 -2.90 2.66 15.36
C GLU A 25 -2.92 3.68 14.21
N PRO A 26 -1.76 4.05 13.62
CA PRO A 26 -1.71 5.04 12.57
C PRO A 26 -2.62 4.68 11.39
N GLN A 27 -3.45 5.62 10.98
CA GLN A 27 -4.29 5.48 9.79
C GLN A 27 -3.52 5.92 8.55
N ILE A 28 -3.67 5.18 7.45
CA ILE A 28 -3.08 5.48 6.15
C ILE A 28 -4.18 5.78 5.16
N ARG A 29 -3.98 6.85 4.38
CA ARG A 29 -4.90 7.31 3.34
C ARG A 29 -4.30 6.95 1.97
N VAL A 30 -4.95 6.04 1.25
CA VAL A 30 -4.50 5.53 -0.05
C VAL A 30 -5.40 6.07 -1.15
N LEU A 31 -4.84 6.80 -2.10
CA LEU A 31 -5.56 7.22 -3.30
C LEU A 31 -5.80 6.00 -4.20
N LEU A 32 -7.08 5.68 -4.44
CA LEU A 32 -7.50 4.55 -5.30
C LEU A 32 -7.96 5.01 -6.69
N ILE A 33 -8.66 6.13 -6.78
CA ILE A 33 -9.17 6.71 -8.02
C ILE A 33 -8.92 8.22 -7.97
N GLU A 34 -8.53 8.79 -9.10
CA GLU A 34 -8.29 10.21 -9.33
C GLU A 34 -9.04 10.66 -10.58
N ASP A 35 -9.57 11.89 -10.56
CA ASP A 35 -10.18 12.59 -11.70
C ASP A 35 -11.35 11.83 -12.38
N ALA A 36 -12.11 11.03 -11.60
CA ALA A 36 -13.22 10.28 -12.15
C ALA A 36 -14.51 11.11 -12.24
N PRO A 37 -15.34 10.94 -13.29
CA PRO A 37 -16.67 11.56 -13.36
C PRO A 37 -17.66 10.92 -12.38
N SER A 38 -17.46 9.66 -12.05
CA SER A 38 -18.27 8.91 -11.09
C SER A 38 -17.48 7.78 -10.45
N VAL A 39 -17.93 7.35 -9.26
CA VAL A 39 -17.36 6.23 -8.50
C VAL A 39 -18.50 5.30 -8.11
N THR A 40 -18.38 4.02 -8.47
CA THR A 40 -19.36 2.97 -8.14
C THR A 40 -18.77 2.03 -7.09
N PHE A 41 -19.57 1.77 -6.05
CA PHE A 41 -19.16 0.87 -4.98
C PHE A 41 -20.33 0.01 -4.45
N LYS A 42 -19.99 -1.06 -3.73
CA LYS A 42 -20.92 -1.90 -2.97
C LYS A 42 -20.26 -2.35 -1.67
N THR A 43 -21.05 -2.82 -0.72
CA THR A 43 -20.57 -3.20 0.61
C THR A 43 -20.82 -4.66 0.92
N VAL A 44 -20.00 -5.19 1.82
CA VAL A 44 -20.24 -6.45 2.52
C VAL A 44 -20.13 -6.14 4.01
N GLY A 45 -21.16 -6.50 4.77
CA GLY A 45 -21.28 -6.12 6.18
C GLY A 45 -22.04 -4.82 6.39
N SER A 46 -22.16 -4.40 7.65
CA SER A 46 -22.90 -3.20 8.04
C SER A 46 -22.05 -1.94 7.89
N ARG A 47 -22.49 -1.03 7.03
CA ARG A 47 -21.83 0.25 6.77
C ARG A 47 -22.82 1.38 6.65
N GLU A 48 -22.34 2.59 6.84
CA GLU A 48 -23.09 3.82 6.64
C GLU A 48 -22.36 4.74 5.67
N LEU A 49 -23.08 5.33 4.74
CA LEU A 49 -22.62 6.44 3.94
C LEU A 49 -23.01 7.74 4.64
N VAL A 50 -22.03 8.49 5.09
CA VAL A 50 -22.18 9.67 5.94
C VAL A 50 -21.64 10.90 5.23
N ASN A 51 -22.30 12.03 5.37
CA ASN A 51 -21.72 13.33 4.99
C ASN A 51 -20.76 13.79 6.09
N GLU A 52 -19.47 13.92 5.77
CA GLU A 52 -18.44 14.24 6.76
C GLU A 52 -18.61 15.63 7.40
N TYR A 53 -19.19 16.60 6.68
CA TYR A 53 -19.38 17.96 7.21
C TYR A 53 -20.55 18.08 8.17
N THR A 54 -21.62 17.33 7.92
CA THR A 54 -22.86 17.45 8.72
C THR A 54 -23.06 16.30 9.70
N GLY A 55 -22.31 15.20 9.55
CA GLY A 55 -22.52 13.97 10.30
C GLY A 55 -23.79 13.21 9.90
N ALA A 56 -24.54 13.69 8.90
CA ALA A 56 -25.80 13.08 8.51
C ALA A 56 -25.59 11.76 7.78
N VAL A 57 -26.30 10.71 8.20
CA VAL A 57 -26.36 9.43 7.50
C VAL A 57 -27.21 9.60 6.24
N ILE A 58 -26.61 9.38 5.08
CA ILE A 58 -27.28 9.46 3.77
C ILE A 58 -27.94 8.12 3.42
N ALA A 59 -27.24 7.03 3.70
CA ALA A 59 -27.72 5.67 3.47
C ALA A 59 -27.01 4.68 4.40
N SER A 60 -27.73 3.57 4.69
CA SER A 60 -27.16 2.38 5.34
C SER A 60 -27.23 1.22 4.32
N PRO A 61 -26.18 1.06 3.48
CA PRO A 61 -26.19 0.07 2.40
C PRO A 61 -26.33 -1.36 2.93
N ARG A 62 -27.18 -2.15 2.31
CA ARG A 62 -27.24 -3.60 2.53
C ARG A 62 -26.13 -4.29 1.75
N SER A 63 -25.73 -5.47 2.21
CA SER A 63 -24.72 -6.26 1.51
C SER A 63 -25.11 -6.49 0.04
N GLY A 64 -24.20 -6.11 -0.87
CA GLY A 64 -24.38 -6.27 -2.32
C GLY A 64 -25.14 -5.14 -3.02
N GLU A 65 -25.76 -4.19 -2.32
CA GLU A 65 -26.36 -3.02 -2.95
C GLU A 65 -25.28 -2.17 -3.64
N VAL A 66 -25.58 -1.69 -4.85
CA VAL A 66 -24.69 -0.88 -5.67
C VAL A 66 -25.04 0.59 -5.52
N PHE A 67 -24.06 1.38 -5.19
CA PHE A 67 -24.14 2.83 -5.10
C PHE A 67 -23.22 3.47 -6.13
N THR A 68 -23.68 4.55 -6.73
CA THR A 68 -22.87 5.41 -7.61
C THR A 68 -22.89 6.84 -7.09
N VAL A 69 -21.71 7.42 -6.96
CA VAL A 69 -21.53 8.82 -6.63
C VAL A 69 -20.95 9.51 -7.85
N SER A 70 -21.60 10.56 -8.33
CA SER A 70 -21.16 11.36 -9.47
C SER A 70 -20.98 12.83 -9.10
N TRP A 71 -20.03 13.50 -9.75
CA TRP A 71 -19.78 14.92 -9.57
C TRP A 71 -20.60 15.74 -10.53
N GLN A 72 -21.54 16.53 -10.02
CA GLN A 72 -22.42 17.35 -10.82
C GLN A 72 -22.68 18.71 -10.15
N ARG A 73 -22.49 19.81 -10.89
CA ARG A 73 -22.83 21.17 -10.42
C ARG A 73 -22.27 21.51 -9.04
N SER A 74 -21.01 21.16 -8.78
CA SER A 74 -20.33 21.38 -7.47
C SER A 74 -20.94 20.62 -6.29
N GLN A 75 -21.62 19.50 -6.56
CA GLN A 75 -22.18 18.60 -5.54
C GLN A 75 -21.92 17.14 -5.89
N LEU A 76 -21.92 16.29 -4.88
CA LEU A 76 -21.88 14.84 -5.00
C LEU A 76 -23.31 14.31 -5.07
N GLN A 77 -23.72 13.85 -6.24
CA GLN A 77 -25.01 13.17 -6.42
C GLN A 77 -24.84 11.69 -6.07
N VAL A 78 -25.66 11.20 -5.16
CA VAL A 78 -25.66 9.80 -4.72
C VAL A 78 -26.87 9.08 -5.30
N ALA A 79 -26.63 7.95 -5.95
CA ALA A 79 -27.68 7.05 -6.43
C ALA A 79 -27.48 5.63 -5.92
N ARG A 80 -28.58 4.93 -5.68
CA ARG A 80 -28.66 3.49 -5.35
C ARG A 80 -29.34 2.77 -6.51
N GLY A 81 -28.58 2.05 -7.33
CA GLY A 81 -29.05 1.57 -8.62
C GLY A 81 -29.54 2.73 -9.49
N SER A 82 -30.83 2.74 -9.85
CA SER A 82 -31.48 3.82 -10.60
C SER A 82 -32.01 4.97 -9.73
N ASP A 83 -32.12 4.77 -8.42
CA ASP A 83 -32.80 5.71 -7.51
C ASP A 83 -31.82 6.78 -7.03
N VAL A 84 -32.07 8.04 -7.35
CA VAL A 84 -31.29 9.19 -6.86
C VAL A 84 -31.72 9.49 -5.43
N LEU A 85 -30.78 9.36 -4.48
CA LEU A 85 -31.00 9.64 -3.05
C LEU A 85 -30.86 11.13 -2.71
N GLY A 86 -30.08 11.87 -3.49
CA GLY A 86 -29.86 13.30 -3.28
C GLY A 86 -28.53 13.82 -3.83
N SER A 87 -28.32 15.13 -3.61
CA SER A 87 -27.05 15.82 -3.93
C SER A 87 -26.52 16.51 -2.68
N PHE A 88 -25.24 16.32 -2.39
CA PHE A 88 -24.63 16.69 -1.13
C PHE A 88 -23.37 17.54 -1.36
N ARG A 89 -23.10 18.48 -0.47
CA ARG A 89 -21.84 19.23 -0.42
C ARG A 89 -20.90 18.57 0.58
N GLY A 90 -19.60 18.60 0.27
CA GLY A 90 -18.54 18.07 1.12
C GLY A 90 -18.25 16.60 0.88
N PRO A 91 -17.21 16.10 1.55
CA PRO A 91 -16.81 14.69 1.41
C PRO A 91 -17.90 13.76 1.94
N LEU A 92 -18.01 12.60 1.29
CA LEU A 92 -18.83 11.48 1.75
C LEU A 92 -17.91 10.37 2.24
N VAL A 93 -18.26 9.75 3.37
CA VAL A 93 -17.48 8.64 3.95
C VAL A 93 -18.37 7.43 4.10
N LEU A 94 -17.95 6.32 3.49
CA LEU A 94 -18.50 5.00 3.74
C LEU A 94 -17.68 4.36 4.87
N GLN A 95 -18.25 4.38 6.07
CA GLN A 95 -17.61 3.87 7.29
C GLN A 95 -18.30 2.60 7.80
N GLU A 96 -17.59 1.82 8.62
CA GLU A 96 -18.21 0.72 9.36
C GLU A 96 -19.16 1.29 10.41
N THR A 97 -20.35 0.73 10.50
CA THR A 97 -21.17 0.94 11.70
C THR A 97 -20.49 0.24 12.87
N SER A 98 -20.33 0.95 13.96
CA SER A 98 -19.97 0.30 15.24
C SER A 98 -20.93 -0.86 15.47
N GLY A 99 -20.39 -2.06 15.74
CA GLY A 99 -21.14 -3.31 15.78
C GLY A 99 -22.50 -3.17 16.49
N THR A 100 -23.55 -3.66 15.85
CA THR A 100 -24.91 -3.59 16.39
C THR A 100 -25.20 -4.90 17.09
N LEU A 101 -25.42 -4.88 18.40
CA LEU A 101 -25.96 -6.01 19.14
C LEU A 101 -27.49 -5.95 19.11
N CYS A 102 -28.11 -6.96 18.52
CA CYS A 102 -29.57 -7.11 18.63
C CYS A 102 -29.90 -7.82 19.93
N LEU A 103 -30.49 -7.09 20.89
CA LEU A 103 -30.99 -7.66 22.12
C LEU A 103 -32.44 -8.09 21.89
N LEU A 104 -32.67 -9.42 21.80
CA LEU A 104 -34.00 -9.97 21.73
C LEU A 104 -34.59 -10.01 23.17
N GLY A 105 -35.55 -9.15 23.44
CA GLY A 105 -36.35 -9.19 24.64
C GLY A 105 -37.36 -10.34 24.62
N ALA A 106 -37.93 -10.68 25.78
CA ALA A 106 -38.91 -11.77 25.92
C ALA A 106 -40.26 -11.55 25.21
N GLY A 107 -40.37 -10.58 24.30
CA GLY A 107 -41.56 -10.25 23.53
C GLY A 107 -41.22 -9.62 22.20
N ASP A 108 -40.76 -10.37 21.24
CA ASP A 108 -40.61 -10.12 19.80
C ASP A 108 -40.23 -8.70 19.27
N THR A 109 -39.81 -7.80 20.12
CA THR A 109 -39.30 -6.49 19.75
C THR A 109 -37.81 -6.43 20.02
N GLY A 110 -36.97 -6.78 19.01
CA GLY A 110 -35.52 -6.58 19.06
C GLY A 110 -35.21 -5.09 19.06
N SER A 111 -34.36 -4.64 19.99
CA SER A 111 -33.74 -3.32 19.91
C SER A 111 -32.28 -3.46 19.45
N GLU A 112 -31.96 -2.78 18.38
CA GLU A 112 -30.57 -2.68 17.89
C GLU A 112 -29.85 -1.56 18.65
N ARG A 113 -28.66 -1.84 19.15
CA ARG A 113 -27.81 -0.85 19.82
C ARG A 113 -26.37 -0.95 19.34
N ALA A 114 -25.82 0.16 18.94
CA ALA A 114 -24.42 0.24 18.54
C ALA A 114 -23.49 0.02 19.74
N ILE A 115 -22.46 -0.83 19.58
CA ILE A 115 -21.48 -1.15 20.61
C ILE A 115 -20.11 -0.62 20.14
N ARG A 116 -19.54 0.29 20.92
CA ARG A 116 -18.24 0.90 20.61
C ARG A 116 -17.05 0.31 21.37
N GLU A 117 -17.25 -0.27 22.57
CA GLU A 117 -16.16 -0.57 23.50
C GLU A 117 -16.19 -1.97 24.17
N GLY A 118 -17.00 -2.89 23.67
CA GLY A 118 -17.13 -4.25 24.22
C GLY A 118 -18.50 -4.55 24.81
N ILE A 119 -18.79 -5.83 25.04
CA ILE A 119 -20.05 -6.31 25.58
C ILE A 119 -19.83 -6.73 27.03
N ALA A 120 -20.50 -6.07 27.95
CA ALA A 120 -20.56 -6.54 29.34
C ALA A 120 -21.70 -7.57 29.49
N VAL A 121 -21.35 -8.78 29.90
CA VAL A 121 -22.33 -9.86 30.21
C VAL A 121 -22.42 -10.01 31.71
N VAL A 122 -23.64 -9.88 32.25
CA VAL A 122 -23.88 -10.11 33.67
C VAL A 122 -24.41 -11.54 33.84
N GLY A 123 -23.65 -12.39 34.50
CA GLY A 123 -24.04 -13.74 34.83
C GLY A 123 -25.17 -13.79 35.90
N ALA A 124 -25.85 -14.92 36.05
CA ALA A 124 -26.91 -15.12 37.02
C ALA A 124 -26.48 -14.91 38.49
N SER A 125 -25.17 -14.95 38.75
CA SER A 125 -24.56 -14.66 40.06
C SER A 125 -24.22 -13.18 40.27
N GLY A 126 -24.53 -12.29 39.32
CA GLY A 126 -24.13 -10.87 39.34
C GLY A 126 -22.69 -10.60 38.93
N GLN A 127 -21.92 -11.62 38.51
CA GLN A 127 -20.59 -11.45 38.02
C GLN A 127 -20.61 -10.78 36.64
N VAL A 128 -19.87 -9.69 36.49
CA VAL A 128 -19.71 -8.95 35.22
C VAL A 128 -18.47 -9.46 34.49
N SER A 129 -18.66 -9.92 33.27
CA SER A 129 -17.57 -10.26 32.35
C SER A 129 -17.65 -9.34 31.14
N VAL A 130 -16.54 -8.69 30.80
CA VAL A 130 -16.45 -7.87 29.58
C VAL A 130 -15.86 -8.75 28.48
N LEU A 131 -16.62 -8.94 27.40
CA LEU A 131 -16.14 -9.62 26.21
C LEU A 131 -15.42 -8.59 25.33
N PRO A 132 -14.17 -8.85 24.93
CA PRO A 132 -13.45 -7.96 24.02
C PRO A 132 -14.18 -7.86 22.67
N CYS A 133 -14.01 -6.74 21.97
CA CYS A 133 -14.65 -6.47 20.68
C CYS A 133 -14.22 -7.45 19.56
N ASP A 134 -13.22 -8.30 19.80
CA ASP A 134 -12.73 -9.32 18.88
C ASP A 134 -13.37 -10.70 19.05
N ALA A 135 -14.33 -10.83 20.00
CA ALA A 135 -15.06 -12.08 20.18
C ALA A 135 -15.91 -12.39 18.92
N ARG A 136 -15.55 -13.48 18.23
CA ARG A 136 -16.25 -13.91 17.00
C ARG A 136 -17.57 -14.62 17.22
N GLN A 137 -17.82 -15.07 18.43
CA GLN A 137 -19.05 -15.80 18.80
C GLN A 137 -19.51 -15.39 20.20
N LEU A 138 -20.77 -15.08 20.32
CA LEU A 138 -21.45 -14.89 21.59
C LEU A 138 -22.39 -16.06 21.81
N VAL A 139 -22.23 -16.80 22.92
CA VAL A 139 -23.15 -17.84 23.31
C VAL A 139 -24.15 -17.25 24.29
N VAL A 140 -25.39 -17.16 23.87
CA VAL A 140 -26.49 -16.67 24.73
C VAL A 140 -27.24 -17.89 25.26
N ALA A 141 -27.21 -18.09 26.58
CA ALA A 141 -27.97 -19.13 27.25
C ALA A 141 -29.25 -18.55 27.91
N ASN A 142 -30.39 -19.15 27.65
CA ASN A 142 -31.64 -18.83 28.32
C ASN A 142 -32.35 -20.13 28.76
N SER A 143 -33.52 -20.00 29.41
CA SER A 143 -34.31 -21.14 29.91
C SER A 143 -34.81 -22.09 28.79
N ARG A 144 -34.64 -21.75 27.52
CA ARG A 144 -35.04 -22.54 26.34
C ARG A 144 -33.88 -23.20 25.62
N GLY A 145 -32.63 -22.96 26.06
CA GLY A 145 -31.41 -23.49 25.46
C GLY A 145 -30.32 -22.46 25.22
N THR A 146 -29.29 -22.87 24.51
CA THR A 146 -28.15 -22.02 24.08
C THR A 146 -28.27 -21.66 22.62
N SER A 147 -28.07 -20.39 22.29
CA SER A 147 -27.97 -19.90 20.91
C SER A 147 -26.59 -19.27 20.72
N THR A 148 -25.93 -19.58 19.59
CA THR A 148 -24.66 -18.94 19.22
C THR A 148 -24.96 -17.82 18.25
N VAL A 149 -24.56 -16.61 18.60
CA VAL A 149 -24.61 -15.44 17.72
C VAL A 149 -23.20 -15.19 17.19
N ASN A 150 -23.05 -15.21 15.89
CA ASN A 150 -21.78 -14.81 15.27
C ASN A 150 -21.69 -13.27 15.32
N VAL A 151 -20.68 -12.78 15.98
CA VAL A 151 -20.37 -11.34 16.00
C VAL A 151 -19.35 -11.09 14.90
N ALA A 152 -19.67 -10.28 13.92
CA ALA A 152 -18.70 -9.84 12.93
C ALA A 152 -17.59 -9.06 13.65
N SER A 153 -16.34 -9.50 13.51
CA SER A 153 -15.21 -8.74 14.06
C SER A 153 -15.11 -7.40 13.37
N PRO A 154 -14.86 -6.30 14.11
CA PRO A 154 -14.43 -5.06 13.49
C PRO A 154 -13.24 -5.34 12.55
N GLY A 155 -13.35 -4.95 11.29
CA GLY A 155 -12.30 -5.18 10.27
C GLY A 155 -12.50 -6.39 9.36
N ASP A 156 -13.53 -7.25 9.57
CA ASP A 156 -13.93 -8.27 8.58
C ASP A 156 -14.88 -7.70 7.51
N SER A 157 -15.40 -6.50 7.73
CA SER A 157 -16.26 -5.80 6.78
C SER A 157 -15.40 -5.17 5.68
N VAL A 158 -15.77 -5.41 4.43
CA VAL A 158 -15.10 -4.85 3.26
C VAL A 158 -16.08 -4.07 2.41
N PHE A 159 -15.57 -3.06 1.70
CA PHE A 159 -16.29 -2.48 0.57
C PHE A 159 -15.65 -2.92 -0.73
N SER A 160 -16.42 -2.88 -1.81
CA SER A 160 -15.94 -3.16 -3.15
C SER A 160 -16.06 -1.92 -4.00
N LEU A 161 -14.98 -1.55 -4.67
CA LEU A 161 -14.89 -0.39 -5.56
C LEU A 161 -14.72 -0.86 -7.00
N GLU A 162 -15.52 -0.33 -7.91
CA GLU A 162 -15.39 -0.64 -9.32
C GLU A 162 -14.16 0.05 -9.92
N GLN A 163 -13.28 -0.74 -10.52
CA GLN A 163 -12.09 -0.28 -11.25
C GLN A 163 -11.95 -1.12 -12.52
N SER A 164 -11.88 -0.47 -13.69
CA SER A 164 -11.76 -1.16 -14.98
C SER A 164 -12.80 -2.28 -15.17
N ASN A 165 -14.07 -1.98 -14.89
CA ASN A 165 -15.22 -2.88 -14.99
C ASN A 165 -15.15 -4.13 -14.07
N THR A 166 -14.33 -4.08 -13.02
CA THR A 166 -14.24 -5.14 -12.01
C THR A 166 -14.35 -4.55 -10.61
N PHE A 167 -14.98 -5.30 -9.70
CA PHE A 167 -15.06 -4.90 -8.29
C PHE A 167 -13.87 -5.47 -7.53
N LYS A 168 -13.05 -4.58 -6.96
CA LYS A 168 -11.96 -4.92 -6.04
C LYS A 168 -12.38 -4.62 -4.59
N ARG A 169 -12.06 -5.50 -3.68
CA ARG A 169 -12.44 -5.38 -2.26
C ARG A 169 -11.35 -4.67 -1.46
N TYR A 170 -11.78 -3.89 -0.48
CA TYR A 170 -10.90 -3.09 0.39
C TYR A 170 -11.40 -3.12 1.84
N ARG A 171 -10.47 -3.15 2.81
CA ARG A 171 -10.75 -2.92 4.23
C ARG A 171 -10.87 -1.43 4.51
N GLY A 172 -11.29 -1.09 5.75
CA GLY A 172 -11.34 0.28 6.22
C GLY A 172 -12.45 1.10 5.57
N GLU A 173 -12.27 2.39 5.46
CA GLU A 173 -13.26 3.36 5.01
C GLU A 173 -13.00 3.80 3.56
N LEU A 174 -14.07 4.18 2.86
CA LEU A 174 -14.00 4.84 1.56
C LEU A 174 -14.42 6.30 1.71
N ARG A 175 -13.52 7.22 1.48
CA ARG A 175 -13.78 8.67 1.44
C ARG A 175 -13.87 9.14 0.00
N LEU A 176 -14.98 9.77 -0.36
CA LEU A 176 -15.25 10.34 -1.67
C LEU A 176 -15.22 11.86 -1.57
N ILE A 177 -14.36 12.48 -2.34
CA ILE A 177 -14.16 13.93 -2.38
C ILE A 177 -14.16 14.38 -3.83
N ALA A 178 -14.61 15.60 -4.12
CA ALA A 178 -14.47 16.18 -5.44
C ALA A 178 -13.58 17.43 -5.38
N ASP A 179 -12.77 17.59 -6.39
CA ASP A 179 -12.03 18.81 -6.68
C ASP A 179 -12.41 19.36 -8.08
N SER A 180 -11.59 20.26 -8.63
CA SER A 180 -11.84 20.87 -9.94
C SER A 180 -11.70 19.90 -11.12
N ALA A 181 -11.00 18.78 -10.95
CA ALA A 181 -10.71 17.80 -11.99
C ALA A 181 -11.73 16.64 -11.99
N GLY A 182 -12.28 16.29 -10.82
CA GLY A 182 -13.22 15.20 -10.71
C GLY A 182 -13.37 14.63 -9.31
N LEU A 183 -13.77 13.37 -9.21
CA LEU A 183 -13.87 12.62 -7.97
C LEU A 183 -12.56 11.93 -7.64
N LEU A 184 -12.19 12.02 -6.36
CA LEU A 184 -11.16 11.20 -5.75
C LEU A 184 -11.82 10.17 -4.85
N ALA A 185 -11.37 8.92 -4.93
CA ALA A 185 -11.70 7.85 -4.00
C ALA A 185 -10.48 7.50 -3.18
N ILE A 186 -10.57 7.69 -1.86
CA ILE A 186 -9.48 7.51 -0.91
C ILE A 186 -9.89 6.44 0.09
N ASN A 187 -9.05 5.42 0.23
CA ASN A 187 -9.23 4.37 1.22
C ASN A 187 -8.46 4.73 2.50
N THR A 188 -9.15 4.83 3.62
CA THR A 188 -8.56 5.09 4.93
C THR A 188 -8.62 3.83 5.78
N LEU A 189 -7.46 3.36 6.25
CA LEU A 189 -7.41 2.12 7.04
C LEU A 189 -6.19 2.10 7.98
N PRO A 190 -6.21 1.27 9.04
CA PRO A 190 -5.07 1.04 9.91
C PRO A 190 -3.84 0.56 9.12
N ILE A 191 -2.64 1.00 9.53
CA ILE A 191 -1.38 0.69 8.83
C ILE A 191 -1.14 -0.82 8.69
N GLU A 192 -1.46 -1.62 9.70
CA GLU A 192 -1.26 -3.07 9.62
C GLU A 192 -2.18 -3.70 8.58
N GLN A 193 -3.42 -3.25 8.46
CA GLN A 193 -4.35 -3.71 7.42
C GLN A 193 -3.90 -3.28 6.00
N TYR A 194 -3.31 -2.11 5.86
CA TYR A 194 -2.67 -1.67 4.62
C TYR A 194 -1.55 -2.65 4.21
N LEU A 195 -0.70 -3.05 5.16
CA LEU A 195 0.42 -3.96 4.93
C LEU A 195 -0.02 -5.39 4.58
N TYR A 196 -1.22 -5.84 4.99
CA TYR A 196 -1.73 -7.17 4.59
C TYR A 196 -1.85 -7.31 3.07
N SER A 197 -2.09 -6.20 2.36
CA SER A 197 -2.11 -6.16 0.89
C SER A 197 -0.76 -5.83 0.29
N VAL A 198 -0.01 -4.88 0.85
CA VAL A 198 1.27 -4.42 0.29
C VAL A 198 2.32 -5.54 0.28
N VAL A 199 2.50 -6.25 1.38
CA VAL A 199 3.55 -7.27 1.48
C VAL A 199 3.41 -8.36 0.41
N PRO A 200 2.23 -8.99 0.19
CA PRO A 200 2.08 -9.96 -0.88
C PRO A 200 2.01 -9.35 -2.30
N SER A 201 1.86 -8.04 -2.44
CA SER A 201 1.93 -7.35 -3.72
C SER A 201 3.37 -7.04 -4.13
N GLU A 202 4.28 -6.91 -3.16
CA GLU A 202 5.69 -6.57 -3.37
C GLU A 202 6.61 -7.80 -3.34
N ALA A 203 6.29 -8.83 -2.54
CA ALA A 203 7.12 -10.02 -2.37
C ALA A 203 6.44 -11.27 -2.94
N LEU A 204 7.23 -12.15 -3.57
CA LEU A 204 6.71 -13.38 -4.15
C LEU A 204 6.23 -14.36 -3.07
N ILE A 205 5.11 -15.04 -3.33
CA ILE A 205 4.59 -16.06 -2.43
C ILE A 205 5.47 -17.31 -2.48
N GLY A 206 5.70 -17.93 -1.31
CA GLY A 206 6.59 -19.07 -1.14
C GLY A 206 7.99 -18.71 -0.63
N TRP A 207 8.24 -17.44 -0.34
CA TRP A 207 9.47 -16.99 0.27
C TRP A 207 9.51 -17.28 1.79
N PRO A 208 10.72 -17.29 2.42
CA PRO A 208 10.86 -17.44 3.87
C PRO A 208 10.10 -16.35 4.64
N GLU A 209 9.58 -16.69 5.83
CA GLU A 209 8.84 -15.75 6.68
C GLU A 209 9.67 -14.53 7.07
N GLU A 210 10.98 -14.69 7.29
CA GLU A 210 11.88 -13.59 7.63
C GLU A 210 11.99 -12.54 6.52
N THR A 211 11.88 -12.96 5.26
CA THR A 211 11.80 -12.02 4.12
C THR A 211 10.52 -11.19 4.17
N TYR A 212 9.38 -11.80 4.50
CA TYR A 212 8.11 -11.07 4.64
C TYR A 212 8.11 -10.12 5.84
N LYS A 213 8.74 -10.51 6.96
CA LYS A 213 8.91 -9.61 8.12
C LYS A 213 9.77 -8.41 7.76
N ALA A 214 10.90 -8.63 7.07
CA ALA A 214 11.77 -7.55 6.59
C ALA A 214 11.00 -6.61 5.64
N GLN A 215 10.25 -7.17 4.68
CA GLN A 215 9.41 -6.39 3.77
C GLN A 215 8.33 -5.60 4.50
N ALA A 216 7.67 -6.20 5.50
CA ALA A 216 6.65 -5.54 6.30
C ALA A 216 7.19 -4.34 7.08
N VAL A 217 8.34 -4.51 7.74
CA VAL A 217 9.01 -3.42 8.49
C VAL A 217 9.48 -2.32 7.55
N ALA A 218 10.09 -2.66 6.42
CA ALA A 218 10.51 -1.67 5.42
C ALA A 218 9.32 -0.90 4.86
N ALA A 219 8.24 -1.59 4.46
CA ALA A 219 7.02 -0.96 3.93
C ALA A 219 6.33 -0.08 4.97
N ARG A 220 6.27 -0.50 6.23
CA ARG A 220 5.73 0.29 7.36
C ARG A 220 6.53 1.56 7.58
N SER A 221 7.85 1.46 7.61
CA SER A 221 8.75 2.61 7.79
C SER A 221 8.60 3.60 6.65
N TYR A 222 8.55 3.10 5.40
CA TYR A 222 8.39 3.92 4.21
C TYR A 222 7.04 4.68 4.20
N VAL A 223 5.93 4.02 4.49
CA VAL A 223 4.62 4.69 4.48
C VAL A 223 4.49 5.72 5.59
N LEU A 224 5.06 5.47 6.78
CA LEU A 224 5.11 6.44 7.87
C LEU A 224 5.99 7.65 7.52
N PHE A 225 7.14 7.43 6.88
CA PHE A 225 7.97 8.52 6.33
C PHE A 225 7.22 9.33 5.27
N SER A 226 6.44 8.67 4.42
CA SER A 226 5.72 9.30 3.29
C SER A 226 4.47 10.05 3.69
N ARG A 227 4.00 9.94 4.94
CA ARG A 227 2.78 10.59 5.41
C ARG A 227 2.82 12.11 5.19
N LYS A 228 1.71 12.63 4.66
CA LYS A 228 1.54 14.05 4.34
C LYS A 228 0.32 14.60 5.12
N PRO A 229 0.47 15.07 6.36
CA PRO A 229 -0.66 15.49 7.20
C PRO A 229 -1.62 16.49 6.52
N ASN A 230 -1.08 17.39 5.70
CA ASN A 230 -1.85 18.43 5.00
C ASN A 230 -2.32 18.04 3.59
N SER A 231 -2.12 16.78 3.18
CA SER A 231 -2.60 16.27 1.89
C SER A 231 -3.91 15.51 2.08
N LEU A 232 -4.68 15.36 1.00
CA LEU A 232 -5.89 14.53 0.99
C LEU A 232 -5.58 13.05 1.19
N TYR A 233 -4.42 12.60 0.72
CA TYR A 233 -3.92 11.22 0.85
C TYR A 233 -2.43 11.19 1.16
N ASP A 234 -1.95 10.06 1.66
CA ASP A 234 -0.55 9.82 2.02
C ASP A 234 0.23 9.15 0.88
N VAL A 235 -0.38 8.16 0.24
CA VAL A 235 0.20 7.30 -0.81
C VAL A 235 -0.83 6.99 -1.89
N CYS A 236 -0.36 6.55 -3.05
CA CYS A 236 -1.22 5.99 -4.11
C CYS A 236 -1.07 4.46 -4.18
N GLN A 237 -2.01 3.80 -4.87
CA GLN A 237 -2.05 2.33 -4.96
C GLN A 237 -1.04 1.72 -5.95
N THR A 238 -0.17 2.53 -6.58
CA THR A 238 0.73 2.10 -7.65
C THR A 238 2.18 2.05 -7.20
N HIS A 239 3.06 1.52 -8.07
CA HIS A 239 4.52 1.52 -7.86
C HIS A 239 5.16 2.91 -7.68
N MET A 240 4.42 3.99 -7.86
CA MET A 240 4.90 5.35 -7.56
C MET A 240 5.14 5.55 -6.06
N THR A 241 4.46 4.77 -5.22
CA THR A 241 4.71 4.67 -3.79
C THR A 241 4.90 3.21 -3.38
N GLN A 242 3.83 2.47 -3.14
CA GLN A 242 3.84 1.03 -2.86
C GLN A 242 2.63 0.38 -3.52
N VAL A 243 2.80 -0.83 -4.08
CA VAL A 243 1.70 -1.53 -4.74
C VAL A 243 0.67 -1.99 -3.70
N TYR A 244 -0.56 -1.49 -3.83
CA TYR A 244 -1.67 -1.81 -2.96
C TYR A 244 -2.89 -2.26 -3.77
N HIS A 245 -3.25 -3.55 -3.67
CA HIS A 245 -4.34 -4.15 -4.44
C HIS A 245 -5.58 -4.48 -3.62
N GLY A 246 -5.62 -4.09 -2.33
CA GLY A 246 -6.75 -4.30 -1.45
C GLY A 246 -6.85 -5.73 -0.90
N TYR A 247 -8.03 -6.08 -0.40
CA TYR A 247 -8.31 -7.32 0.33
C TYR A 247 -8.04 -8.60 -0.47
N ASP A 248 -8.32 -8.57 -1.78
CA ASP A 248 -8.19 -9.77 -2.63
C ASP A 248 -6.75 -10.27 -2.77
N GLN A 249 -5.78 -9.41 -2.47
CA GLN A 249 -4.36 -9.75 -2.51
C GLN A 249 -3.85 -10.37 -1.20
N GLU A 250 -4.56 -10.24 -0.10
CA GLU A 250 -4.11 -10.73 1.20
C GLU A 250 -3.83 -12.24 1.19
N ARG A 251 -2.77 -12.66 1.88
CA ARG A 251 -2.37 -14.06 2.03
C ARG A 251 -2.06 -14.36 3.50
N ALA A 252 -2.53 -15.48 3.99
CA ALA A 252 -2.39 -15.86 5.40
C ALA A 252 -0.91 -15.88 5.86
N VAL A 253 0.00 -16.30 4.99
CA VAL A 253 1.44 -16.37 5.32
C VAL A 253 2.05 -14.98 5.51
N THR A 254 1.76 -14.03 4.63
CA THR A 254 2.26 -12.65 4.72
C THR A 254 1.57 -11.87 5.84
N THR A 255 0.25 -12.07 6.02
CA THR A 255 -0.50 -11.47 7.15
C THR A 255 0.07 -11.91 8.50
N ARG A 256 0.50 -13.18 8.63
CA ARG A 256 1.18 -13.67 9.83
C ARG A 256 2.50 -12.95 10.07
N ALA A 257 3.31 -12.75 9.03
CA ALA A 257 4.58 -12.02 9.14
C ALA A 257 4.38 -10.54 9.52
N VAL A 258 3.39 -9.86 8.93
CA VAL A 258 3.00 -8.49 9.31
C VAL A 258 2.62 -8.42 10.79
N LYS A 259 1.77 -9.34 11.26
CA LYS A 259 1.35 -9.41 12.68
C LYS A 259 2.54 -9.69 13.61
N ALA A 260 3.48 -10.55 13.21
CA ALA A 260 4.66 -10.90 14.01
C ALA A 260 5.67 -9.75 14.14
N SER A 261 5.66 -8.80 13.19
CA SER A 261 6.49 -7.57 13.22
C SER A 261 5.66 -6.30 13.47
N ARG A 262 4.47 -6.44 14.10
CA ARG A 262 3.54 -5.33 14.32
C ARG A 262 4.21 -4.19 15.07
N GLY A 263 4.01 -2.95 14.59
CA GLY A 263 4.52 -1.73 15.21
C GLY A 263 6.04 -1.56 15.16
N GLU A 264 6.79 -2.48 14.53
CA GLU A 264 8.23 -2.30 14.35
C GLU A 264 8.53 -1.40 13.16
N VAL A 265 9.34 -0.35 13.40
CA VAL A 265 9.67 0.70 12.43
C VAL A 265 11.16 0.98 12.45
N LEU A 266 11.76 1.12 11.28
CA LEU A 266 13.13 1.60 11.14
C LEU A 266 13.16 3.12 11.31
N VAL A 267 14.00 3.58 12.24
CA VAL A 267 14.17 5.01 12.52
C VAL A 267 15.65 5.42 12.41
N TYR A 268 15.85 6.65 12.00
CA TYR A 268 17.14 7.34 12.02
C TYR A 268 16.94 8.71 12.68
N GLU A 269 17.73 9.03 13.69
CA GLU A 269 17.56 10.25 14.50
C GLU A 269 16.12 10.44 15.01
N GLY A 270 15.49 9.35 15.48
CA GLY A 270 14.15 9.35 16.07
C GLY A 270 12.98 9.53 15.07
N LYS A 271 13.24 9.43 13.76
CA LYS A 271 12.21 9.57 12.71
C LYS A 271 12.17 8.35 11.81
N PRO A 272 10.97 7.93 11.35
CA PRO A 272 10.86 6.88 10.35
C PRO A 272 11.70 7.19 9.11
N ILE A 273 12.36 6.19 8.55
CA ILE A 273 13.21 6.34 7.38
C ILE A 273 12.45 6.14 6.07
N ALA A 274 12.96 6.71 4.99
CA ALA A 274 12.59 6.37 3.63
C ALA A 274 13.15 4.97 3.28
N ALA A 275 12.56 3.92 3.81
CA ALA A 275 13.01 2.55 3.65
C ALA A 275 12.69 2.03 2.24
N TYR A 276 13.37 2.58 1.23
CA TYR A 276 13.21 2.15 -0.16
C TYR A 276 13.65 0.70 -0.34
N PHE A 277 12.97 -0.01 -1.23
CA PHE A 277 13.30 -1.36 -1.63
C PHE A 277 13.11 -1.54 -3.14
N HIS A 278 13.71 -2.57 -3.68
CA HIS A 278 13.66 -2.88 -5.11
C HIS A 278 13.77 -4.39 -5.33
N SER A 279 13.42 -4.85 -6.53
CA SER A 279 13.34 -6.29 -6.81
C SER A 279 14.68 -7.00 -6.66
N SER A 280 15.73 -6.56 -7.38
CA SER A 280 17.04 -7.23 -7.43
C SER A 280 18.15 -6.19 -7.58
N SER A 281 19.18 -6.28 -6.73
CA SER A 281 20.34 -5.38 -6.75
C SER A 281 21.28 -5.64 -7.94
N GLY A 282 21.33 -6.91 -8.39
CA GLY A 282 22.30 -7.37 -9.37
C GLY A 282 23.72 -7.51 -8.82
N GLY A 283 23.85 -7.64 -7.49
CA GLY A 283 25.12 -7.80 -6.78
C GLY A 283 25.57 -6.61 -5.95
N TYR A 284 24.99 -5.42 -6.16
CA TYR A 284 25.29 -4.21 -5.40
C TYR A 284 24.08 -3.29 -5.31
N THR A 285 23.79 -2.79 -4.08
CA THR A 285 22.90 -1.65 -3.92
C THR A 285 23.63 -0.34 -4.26
N GLU A 286 22.95 0.81 -4.15
CA GLU A 286 23.53 2.08 -4.58
C GLU A 286 23.34 3.19 -3.53
N ASN A 287 24.18 4.22 -3.59
CA ASN A 287 24.00 5.44 -2.82
C ASN A 287 22.84 6.25 -3.39
N ILE A 288 22.01 6.84 -2.53
CA ILE A 288 20.82 7.56 -2.98
C ILE A 288 21.14 8.79 -3.85
N GLU A 289 22.22 9.54 -3.55
CA GLU A 289 22.65 10.70 -4.31
C GLU A 289 23.18 10.38 -5.72
N ASP A 290 23.51 9.13 -5.97
CA ASP A 290 23.92 8.66 -7.30
C ASP A 290 22.73 8.27 -8.18
N VAL A 291 21.60 7.92 -7.54
CA VAL A 291 20.38 7.49 -8.23
C VAL A 291 19.34 8.60 -8.27
N TRP A 292 19.22 9.38 -7.18
CA TRP A 292 18.32 10.54 -7.09
C TRP A 292 19.12 11.81 -6.77
N THR A 293 18.79 12.61 -5.75
CA THR A 293 19.36 13.97 -5.67
C THR A 293 20.12 14.29 -4.40
N TYR A 294 19.70 13.78 -3.24
CA TYR A 294 20.26 14.19 -1.95
C TYR A 294 20.83 13.00 -1.19
N PRO A 295 21.99 13.16 -0.53
CA PRO A 295 22.58 12.11 0.28
C PRO A 295 21.72 11.85 1.52
N VAL A 296 21.54 10.59 1.85
CA VAL A 296 20.86 10.10 3.05
C VAL A 296 21.78 9.11 3.73
N ALA A 297 22.06 9.29 5.03
CA ALA A 297 23.07 8.55 5.75
C ALA A 297 22.81 7.03 5.80
N TYR A 298 21.54 6.64 5.84
CA TYR A 298 21.14 5.24 6.00
C TYR A 298 20.93 4.49 4.68
N ILE A 299 21.02 5.14 3.49
CA ILE A 299 20.94 4.49 2.17
C ILE A 299 22.30 4.59 1.49
N ARG A 300 23.09 3.54 1.70
CA ARG A 300 24.47 3.44 1.18
C ARG A 300 24.63 2.18 0.34
N SER A 301 25.52 2.25 -0.64
CA SER A 301 25.88 1.11 -1.45
C SER A 301 26.48 0.01 -0.58
N VAL A 302 25.98 -1.21 -0.74
CA VAL A 302 26.51 -2.43 -0.13
C VAL A 302 26.68 -3.52 -1.17
N PRO A 303 27.70 -4.39 -1.05
CA PRO A 303 27.78 -5.63 -1.81
C PRO A 303 26.54 -6.48 -1.49
N ASP A 304 26.00 -7.19 -2.48
CA ASP A 304 24.81 -8.04 -2.27
C ASP A 304 24.99 -9.42 -2.92
N PRO A 305 25.84 -10.27 -2.35
CA PRO A 305 26.05 -11.62 -2.86
C PRO A 305 24.82 -12.51 -2.68
N TYR A 306 23.89 -12.11 -1.85
CA TYR A 306 22.66 -12.85 -1.54
C TYR A 306 21.63 -12.81 -2.66
N ASP A 307 21.72 -11.83 -3.55
CA ASP A 307 20.81 -11.60 -4.68
C ASP A 307 21.06 -12.54 -5.87
N ALA A 308 22.13 -13.33 -5.86
CA ALA A 308 22.60 -14.12 -7.01
C ALA A 308 21.56 -15.11 -7.59
N ASN A 309 20.57 -15.53 -6.81
CA ASN A 309 19.48 -16.40 -7.24
C ASN A 309 18.27 -15.64 -7.82
N GLY A 310 18.34 -14.31 -7.91
CA GLY A 310 17.27 -13.49 -8.44
C GLY A 310 16.99 -13.76 -9.92
N GLN A 311 15.71 -13.85 -10.29
CA GLN A 311 15.29 -14.10 -11.69
C GLN A 311 15.85 -13.07 -12.68
N HIS A 312 16.19 -11.89 -12.20
CA HIS A 312 16.71 -10.79 -13.00
C HIS A 312 18.11 -10.37 -12.59
N TYR A 313 18.82 -11.27 -11.91
CA TYR A 313 20.22 -11.04 -11.54
C TYR A 313 21.07 -10.70 -12.77
N ASN A 314 20.87 -11.44 -13.89
CA ASN A 314 21.44 -11.14 -15.19
C ASN A 314 20.33 -10.99 -16.23
N TRP A 315 20.50 -10.04 -17.15
CA TRP A 315 19.58 -9.83 -18.27
C TRP A 315 20.29 -9.24 -19.48
N GLN A 316 19.69 -9.43 -20.65
CA GLN A 316 20.16 -8.86 -21.90
C GLN A 316 18.99 -8.25 -22.67
N VAL A 317 19.19 -7.07 -23.28
CA VAL A 317 18.24 -6.40 -24.15
C VAL A 317 19.00 -5.82 -25.32
N SER A 318 18.50 -6.01 -26.55
CA SER A 318 19.07 -5.43 -27.76
C SER A 318 18.04 -4.57 -28.47
N TYR A 319 18.46 -3.41 -28.95
CA TYR A 319 17.67 -2.52 -29.79
C TYR A 319 18.41 -2.25 -31.10
N SER A 320 17.69 -2.23 -32.22
CA SER A 320 18.15 -1.51 -33.42
C SER A 320 18.17 0.00 -33.13
N ALA A 321 18.84 0.79 -33.96
CA ALA A 321 18.84 2.25 -33.80
C ALA A 321 17.43 2.83 -33.83
N ASP A 322 16.52 2.28 -34.66
CA ASP A 322 15.11 2.70 -34.73
C ASP A 322 14.32 2.29 -33.50
N GLN A 323 14.48 1.07 -32.99
CA GLN A 323 13.85 0.63 -31.75
C GLN A 323 14.32 1.46 -30.55
N LEU A 324 15.60 1.79 -30.48
CA LEU A 324 16.13 2.69 -29.45
C LEU A 324 15.51 4.09 -29.55
N ARG A 325 15.40 4.63 -30.78
CA ARG A 325 14.73 5.92 -31.03
C ARG A 325 13.27 5.90 -30.53
N GLU A 326 12.52 4.84 -30.84
CA GLU A 326 11.12 4.69 -30.40
C GLU A 326 11.02 4.58 -28.89
N GLN A 327 11.89 3.81 -28.25
CA GLN A 327 11.96 3.69 -26.80
C GLN A 327 12.25 5.04 -26.14
N LEU A 328 13.20 5.80 -26.63
CA LEU A 328 13.52 7.15 -26.16
C LEU A 328 12.34 8.11 -26.37
N ALA A 329 11.71 8.08 -27.54
CA ALA A 329 10.54 8.91 -27.86
C ALA A 329 9.35 8.62 -26.92
N SER A 330 9.12 7.37 -26.51
CA SER A 330 8.09 6.99 -25.52
C SER A 330 8.27 7.64 -24.16
N ARG A 331 9.47 8.19 -23.90
CA ARG A 331 9.86 8.89 -22.67
C ARG A 331 10.19 10.38 -22.92
N ASN A 332 9.69 10.91 -24.02
CA ASN A 332 9.83 12.31 -24.42
C ASN A 332 11.28 12.75 -24.74
N TYR A 333 12.16 11.81 -25.09
CA TYR A 333 13.49 12.08 -25.64
C TYR A 333 13.41 11.98 -27.16
N LEU A 334 13.10 13.09 -27.84
CA LEU A 334 12.72 13.12 -29.24
C LEU A 334 13.94 13.24 -30.15
N PHE A 335 14.13 12.24 -31.03
CA PHE A 335 15.10 12.21 -32.11
C PHE A 335 14.43 11.73 -33.39
N SER A 336 14.84 12.25 -34.55
CA SER A 336 14.50 11.69 -35.85
C SER A 336 15.37 10.48 -36.18
N THR A 337 16.63 10.51 -35.79
CA THR A 337 17.59 9.37 -35.87
C THR A 337 18.49 9.35 -34.64
N VAL A 338 18.88 8.17 -34.17
CA VAL A 338 19.90 7.97 -33.16
C VAL A 338 21.17 7.43 -33.87
N ALA A 339 22.24 8.16 -33.76
CA ALA A 339 23.52 7.85 -34.44
C ALA A 339 24.53 7.21 -33.47
N ASN A 340 24.50 7.57 -32.20
CA ASN A 340 25.42 7.06 -31.19
C ASN A 340 24.76 7.11 -29.78
N VAL A 341 25.22 6.22 -28.90
CA VAL A 341 25.00 6.27 -27.46
C VAL A 341 26.30 5.99 -26.74
N GLU A 342 26.56 6.70 -25.62
CA GLU A 342 27.82 6.59 -24.90
C GLU A 342 27.62 6.74 -23.39
N VAL A 343 28.31 5.89 -22.61
CA VAL A 343 28.34 6.00 -21.14
C VAL A 343 29.35 7.07 -20.76
N MET A 344 28.88 8.22 -20.28
CA MET A 344 29.75 9.33 -19.86
C MET A 344 30.24 9.18 -18.42
N ALA A 345 29.40 8.64 -17.53
CA ALA A 345 29.76 8.45 -16.14
C ALA A 345 28.96 7.31 -15.50
N LYS A 346 29.60 6.66 -14.55
CA LYS A 346 28.99 5.71 -13.62
C LYS A 346 28.81 6.35 -12.26
N THR A 347 28.03 5.69 -11.40
CA THR A 347 27.87 6.00 -9.99
C THR A 347 29.21 5.91 -9.24
N ALA A 348 29.29 6.46 -8.03
CA ALA A 348 30.51 6.39 -7.21
C ALA A 348 30.94 4.95 -6.88
N SER A 349 29.98 4.01 -6.78
CA SER A 349 30.24 2.58 -6.65
C SER A 349 30.90 1.96 -7.89
N GLY A 350 30.83 2.62 -9.05
CA GLY A 350 31.34 2.14 -10.35
C GLY A 350 30.41 1.17 -11.07
N HIS A 351 29.25 0.82 -10.48
CA HIS A 351 28.39 -0.24 -11.01
C HIS A 351 27.33 0.27 -11.99
N ARG A 352 26.58 1.32 -11.64
CA ARG A 352 25.44 1.80 -12.44
C ARG A 352 25.83 2.96 -13.34
N VAL A 353 25.20 3.04 -14.51
CA VAL A 353 25.36 4.18 -15.45
C VAL A 353 24.56 5.36 -14.89
N LYS A 354 25.28 6.46 -14.59
CA LYS A 354 24.70 7.70 -14.03
C LYS A 354 24.44 8.76 -15.10
N ARG A 355 25.30 8.80 -16.15
CA ARG A 355 25.17 9.74 -17.26
C ARG A 355 25.34 9.01 -18.58
N LEU A 356 24.38 9.21 -19.50
CA LEU A 356 24.37 8.62 -20.82
C LEU A 356 24.21 9.73 -21.87
N LEU A 357 25.11 9.78 -22.83
CA LEU A 357 24.99 10.63 -24.01
C LEU A 357 24.22 9.90 -25.11
N VAL A 358 23.28 10.57 -25.74
CA VAL A 358 22.60 10.15 -26.96
C VAL A 358 22.87 11.21 -28.03
N GLU A 359 23.35 10.79 -29.19
CA GLU A 359 23.65 11.64 -30.33
C GLU A 359 22.85 11.22 -31.56
N GLY A 360 22.43 12.18 -32.33
CA GLY A 360 21.65 11.91 -33.54
C GLY A 360 21.17 13.18 -34.22
N LYS A 361 19.99 13.10 -34.83
CA LYS A 361 19.32 14.25 -35.42
C LYS A 361 18.03 14.54 -34.67
N GLY A 362 17.74 15.79 -34.45
CA GLY A 362 16.47 16.28 -33.94
C GLY A 362 15.32 16.13 -34.92
N THR A 363 14.13 16.46 -34.51
CA THR A 363 12.87 16.30 -35.29
C THR A 363 12.85 17.14 -36.58
N ARG A 364 13.70 18.18 -36.67
CA ARG A 364 13.86 19.03 -37.86
C ARG A 364 15.08 18.64 -38.70
N GLY A 365 15.78 17.57 -38.34
CA GLY A 365 16.99 17.07 -39.07
C GLY A 365 18.30 17.70 -38.62
N GLU A 366 18.31 18.65 -37.66
CA GLU A 366 19.52 19.27 -37.10
C GLU A 366 20.32 18.27 -36.27
N PRO A 367 21.65 18.41 -36.18
CA PRO A 367 22.43 17.65 -35.19
C PRO A 367 21.93 17.88 -33.77
N GLN A 368 21.73 16.80 -33.02
CA GLN A 368 21.23 16.86 -31.65
C GLN A 368 22.09 15.97 -30.76
N MET A 369 22.45 16.50 -29.60
CA MET A 369 23.10 15.78 -28.52
C MET A 369 22.25 15.96 -27.24
N MET A 370 22.03 14.89 -26.49
CA MET A 370 21.27 14.92 -25.25
C MET A 370 21.96 14.06 -24.21
N VAL A 371 22.18 14.62 -23.02
CA VAL A 371 22.71 13.89 -21.89
C VAL A 371 21.54 13.53 -20.97
N ILE A 372 21.36 12.24 -20.73
CA ILE A 372 20.42 11.73 -19.74
C ILE A 372 21.19 11.60 -18.43
N GLU A 373 20.81 12.41 -17.44
CA GLU A 373 21.44 12.43 -16.14
C GLU A 373 20.59 11.72 -15.10
N ASN A 374 21.22 11.09 -14.11
CA ASN A 374 20.65 10.30 -13.04
C ASN A 374 20.43 8.83 -13.45
N ALA A 375 20.92 7.92 -12.61
CA ALA A 375 20.92 6.50 -12.92
C ALA A 375 19.50 5.92 -13.13
N ASP A 376 18.51 6.40 -12.39
CA ASP A 376 17.13 5.93 -12.56
C ASP A 376 16.50 6.48 -13.85
N ARG A 377 16.79 7.73 -14.22
CA ARG A 377 16.34 8.29 -15.51
C ARG A 377 16.96 7.58 -16.70
N VAL A 378 18.24 7.19 -16.62
CA VAL A 378 18.88 6.36 -17.67
C VAL A 378 18.13 5.04 -17.82
N ARG A 379 17.84 4.35 -16.73
CA ARG A 379 17.06 3.11 -16.72
C ARG A 379 15.70 3.29 -17.41
N VAL A 380 14.94 4.31 -17.00
CA VAL A 380 13.59 4.58 -17.50
C VAL A 380 13.61 5.00 -18.96
N ALA A 381 14.53 5.87 -19.38
CA ALA A 381 14.65 6.33 -20.76
C ALA A 381 14.93 5.19 -21.74
N LEU A 382 15.79 4.27 -21.34
CA LEU A 382 16.15 3.10 -22.14
C LEU A 382 15.15 1.92 -21.99
N GLY A 383 14.17 1.99 -21.09
CA GLY A 383 13.24 0.89 -20.82
C GLY A 383 13.90 -0.36 -20.25
N LEU A 384 15.01 -0.21 -19.55
CA LEU A 384 15.80 -1.30 -19.01
C LEU A 384 15.36 -1.67 -17.58
N LYS A 385 15.71 -2.89 -17.15
CA LYS A 385 15.41 -3.36 -15.79
C LYS A 385 16.16 -2.58 -14.72
N SER A 386 17.41 -2.22 -14.99
CA SER A 386 18.28 -1.42 -14.11
C SER A 386 19.22 -0.55 -14.95
N SER A 387 19.92 0.37 -14.31
CA SER A 387 21.05 1.11 -14.91
C SER A 387 22.42 0.43 -14.70
N PHE A 388 22.43 -0.75 -14.10
CA PHE A 388 23.61 -1.58 -13.92
C PHE A 388 23.83 -2.42 -15.17
N PHE A 389 24.53 -1.88 -16.16
CA PHE A 389 24.79 -2.56 -17.44
C PHE A 389 26.14 -2.19 -18.06
N THR A 390 26.57 -3.06 -18.98
CA THR A 390 27.56 -2.80 -20.03
C THR A 390 26.87 -2.74 -21.39
N MET A 391 27.48 -2.11 -22.35
CA MET A 391 26.89 -1.84 -23.66
C MET A 391 27.83 -2.27 -24.77
N LEU A 392 27.33 -2.99 -25.76
CA LEU A 392 27.99 -3.35 -27.00
C LEU A 392 27.27 -2.66 -28.16
N LYS A 393 28.04 -2.00 -29.04
CA LYS A 393 27.50 -1.29 -30.21
C LYS A 393 27.92 -2.00 -31.48
N GLU A 394 27.01 -2.17 -32.41
CA GLU A 394 27.25 -2.53 -33.80
C GLU A 394 27.05 -1.28 -34.66
N THR A 395 28.06 -0.94 -35.44
CA THR A 395 28.05 0.25 -36.30
C THR A 395 28.10 -0.15 -37.76
N GLY A 396 27.47 0.64 -38.60
CA GLY A 396 27.54 0.48 -40.06
C GLY A 396 28.84 1.05 -40.63
N PRO A 397 29.02 0.92 -41.97
CA PRO A 397 30.24 1.34 -42.66
C PRO A 397 30.59 2.82 -42.51
N ALA A 398 29.59 3.69 -42.31
CA ALA A 398 29.77 5.12 -42.07
C ALA A 398 29.88 5.48 -40.57
N GLY A 399 30.03 4.48 -39.66
CA GLY A 399 30.13 4.67 -38.22
C GLY A 399 28.80 4.89 -37.48
N GLN A 400 27.67 4.91 -38.22
CA GLN A 400 26.35 5.09 -37.61
C GLN A 400 25.92 3.87 -36.81
N LEU A 401 25.25 4.09 -35.70
CA LEU A 401 24.70 3.02 -34.87
C LEU A 401 23.68 2.18 -35.67
N GLN A 402 23.88 0.88 -35.72
CA GLN A 402 22.89 -0.09 -36.24
C GLN A 402 22.15 -0.81 -35.13
N ARG A 403 22.87 -1.23 -34.10
CA ARG A 403 22.34 -1.97 -32.97
C ARG A 403 23.11 -1.63 -31.70
N VAL A 404 22.41 -1.66 -30.55
CA VAL A 404 23.04 -1.63 -29.25
C VAL A 404 22.51 -2.79 -28.42
N THR A 405 23.39 -3.52 -27.76
CA THR A 405 23.07 -4.61 -26.83
C THR A 405 23.50 -4.21 -25.43
N PHE A 406 22.55 -4.20 -24.52
CA PHE A 406 22.74 -3.96 -23.10
C PHE A 406 22.81 -5.31 -22.36
N ASN A 407 23.91 -5.58 -21.67
CA ASN A 407 24.08 -6.70 -20.77
C ASN A 407 24.07 -6.15 -19.35
N GLY A 408 23.05 -6.48 -18.57
CA GLY A 408 22.84 -5.84 -17.29
C GLY A 408 22.53 -6.79 -16.15
N ASN A 409 22.50 -6.22 -14.96
CA ASN A 409 22.30 -6.90 -13.70
C ASN A 409 21.21 -6.21 -12.89
N GLY A 410 20.37 -7.02 -12.23
CA GLY A 410 19.34 -6.54 -11.29
C GLY A 410 18.11 -5.92 -11.94
N TRP A 411 17.12 -5.60 -11.10
CA TRP A 411 15.87 -4.94 -11.49
C TRP A 411 15.44 -3.93 -10.42
N GLY A 412 15.30 -2.68 -10.83
CA GLY A 412 14.90 -1.55 -10.00
C GLY A 412 15.98 -0.48 -9.86
N HIS A 413 15.71 0.49 -9.01
CA HIS A 413 16.57 1.65 -8.79
C HIS A 413 17.87 1.33 -8.02
N GLY A 414 17.90 0.22 -7.25
CA GLY A 414 19.08 -0.21 -6.49
C GLY A 414 19.24 0.42 -5.11
N LEU A 415 18.24 1.17 -4.60
CA LEU A 415 18.32 1.84 -3.32
C LEU A 415 17.73 0.98 -2.19
N GLY A 416 18.41 0.94 -1.05
CA GLY A 416 17.97 0.24 0.15
C GLY A 416 17.89 -1.27 -0.04
N MET A 417 16.82 -1.92 0.42
CA MET A 417 16.72 -3.38 0.47
C MET A 417 16.45 -4.00 -0.91
N SER A 418 17.30 -4.97 -1.31
CA SER A 418 16.99 -5.89 -2.39
C SER A 418 16.04 -6.97 -1.90
N GLN A 419 14.90 -7.17 -2.57
CA GLN A 419 13.93 -8.20 -2.21
C GLN A 419 14.51 -9.62 -2.42
N TRP A 420 15.20 -9.85 -3.55
CA TRP A 420 15.90 -11.11 -3.79
C TRP A 420 17.12 -11.29 -2.88
N GLY A 421 17.81 -10.22 -2.52
CA GLY A 421 18.87 -10.27 -1.51
C GLY A 421 18.34 -10.62 -0.13
N ALA A 422 17.22 -10.00 0.30
CA ALA A 422 16.54 -10.36 1.55
C ALA A 422 16.07 -11.83 1.55
N TYR A 423 15.54 -12.32 0.41
CA TYR A 423 15.23 -13.75 0.23
C TYR A 423 16.48 -14.62 0.43
N GLY A 424 17.59 -14.27 -0.21
CA GLY A 424 18.83 -15.04 -0.12
C GLY A 424 19.41 -15.07 1.30
N MET A 425 19.39 -13.94 1.99
CA MET A 425 19.81 -13.87 3.41
C MET A 425 18.92 -14.73 4.30
N ALA A 426 17.59 -14.63 4.17
CA ALA A 426 16.65 -15.44 4.94
C ALA A 426 16.84 -16.93 4.67
N HIS A 427 17.14 -17.31 3.43
CA HIS A 427 17.41 -18.69 3.04
C HIS A 427 18.71 -19.26 3.65
N GLN A 428 19.66 -18.36 3.96
CA GLN A 428 20.90 -18.68 4.67
C GLN A 428 20.73 -18.62 6.20
N GLY A 429 19.52 -18.40 6.72
CA GLY A 429 19.21 -18.39 8.14
C GLY A 429 19.33 -17.05 8.85
N HIS A 430 19.52 -15.95 8.12
CA HIS A 430 19.50 -14.61 8.71
C HIS A 430 18.08 -14.20 9.10
N GLY A 431 17.93 -13.62 10.30
CA GLY A 431 16.68 -13.04 10.76
C GLY A 431 16.35 -11.71 10.04
N TYR A 432 15.07 -11.31 10.03
CA TYR A 432 14.65 -10.06 9.37
C TYR A 432 15.36 -8.81 9.93
N ARG A 433 15.74 -8.80 11.20
CA ARG A 433 16.50 -7.69 11.80
C ARG A 433 17.90 -7.56 11.23
N ASP A 434 18.59 -8.69 11.01
CA ASP A 434 19.91 -8.71 10.37
C ASP A 434 19.78 -8.24 8.91
N ILE A 435 18.75 -8.69 8.19
CA ILE A 435 18.46 -8.28 6.83
C ILE A 435 18.28 -6.75 6.76
N LEU A 436 17.44 -6.19 7.61
CA LEU A 436 17.17 -4.77 7.64
C LEU A 436 18.42 -3.94 7.93
N HIS A 437 19.23 -4.32 8.94
CA HIS A 437 20.47 -3.64 9.29
C HIS A 437 21.58 -3.80 8.22
N TYR A 438 21.50 -4.86 7.42
CA TYR A 438 22.39 -5.03 6.28
C TYR A 438 22.18 -3.95 5.22
N TYR A 439 20.94 -3.68 4.85
CA TYR A 439 20.60 -2.73 3.78
C TYR A 439 20.44 -1.28 4.23
N TYR A 440 20.05 -1.05 5.48
CA TYR A 440 19.86 0.31 6.03
C TYR A 440 20.89 0.57 7.13
N ARG A 441 21.81 1.50 6.87
CA ARG A 441 22.96 1.73 7.75
C ARG A 441 22.65 2.68 8.91
N GLY A 442 23.11 2.36 10.11
CA GLY A 442 23.00 3.25 11.26
C GLY A 442 21.57 3.52 11.74
N VAL A 443 20.61 2.70 11.31
CA VAL A 443 19.22 2.77 11.78
C VAL A 443 19.02 1.97 13.07
N THR A 444 17.98 2.33 13.82
CA THR A 444 17.46 1.52 14.93
C THR A 444 16.09 0.97 14.56
N LEU A 445 15.76 -0.20 15.11
CA LEU A 445 14.44 -0.79 15.01
C LEU A 445 13.66 -0.46 16.28
N GLU A 446 12.69 0.44 16.19
CA GLU A 446 11.79 0.77 17.29
C GLU A 446 10.55 -0.12 17.26
N ALA A 447 10.19 -0.66 18.43
CA ALA A 447 8.95 -1.44 18.61
C ALA A 447 7.81 -0.52 19.07
N ASN A 448 6.56 -0.93 18.78
CA ASN A 448 5.34 -0.23 19.20
C ASN A 448 5.27 1.24 18.75
N TYR A 449 5.86 1.56 17.61
CA TYR A 449 5.84 2.91 17.06
C TYR A 449 4.42 3.36 16.70
N GLY A 450 3.89 4.33 17.46
CA GLY A 450 2.54 4.85 17.27
C GLY A 450 1.41 3.91 17.72
N LEU A 451 1.71 2.92 18.57
CA LEU A 451 0.72 2.00 19.14
C LEU A 451 0.43 2.33 20.61
#